data_8ff21a11de3a998bc91967af743601de
#
_entry.id   8ff21a11de3a998bc91967af743601de
#
_cell.length_a   1.000
_cell.length_b   1.000
_cell.length_c   1.000
_cell.angle_alpha   90.00
_cell.angle_beta   90.00
_cell.angle_gamma   90.00
#
_symmetry.space_group_name_H-M   'P 1'
#
loop_
_entity.id
_entity.type
_entity.pdbx_description
1 polymer ?
#
loop_
_entity_poly.entity_id
_entity_poly.type
_entity_poly.pdbx_seq_one_letter_code
_entity_poly.pdbx_strand_id
1 'polypeptide(L)'
;MRSEFMYTPLDEIYNKELRRQASTVELIASENFVSPRVLKYLGSEFTSKYTEGYPGKRYYGGCEFYDSLECYCQELWKDVFSTTYHVNVQPHSGTSANLAAISAVVNPGETILSMSLDCGGHLSHGAQVSQVGKLYNIVNYGVDDDGWIDYDKVAKLADQCQPKLIICGASAYSRKIDYIRFAEIARSVNAYLLADIAHVAGLIAANKLPSPFGYADIITSTTQKTLRGPRGGLIFCIPELAKKIDSAVFPGTQGGSLMNVIAAKAACAEEVLEPEFVDYIDEVMYNAKAMAERFMSHGYNVITGGTDNHMFLVDLRGTGLTGIDVQNELERNDITLNKNAIPNDPLPPSKTSGIRIGTPAMTTRGWKAHDFCWCADNICKILDEMRAAL
;
A
#
# COMPACT_ATOMS: atom_id res chain seq x y z
N MET A 1 6.16 1.52 43.38
CA MET A 1 7.57 1.83 43.09
C MET A 1 7.70 1.95 41.57
N ARG A 2 7.80 3.17 41.04
CA ARG A 2 8.22 3.38 39.64
C ARG A 2 9.73 3.16 39.64
N SER A 3 10.22 2.06 39.08
CA SER A 3 11.64 1.93 38.80
C SER A 3 12.03 3.08 37.87
N GLU A 4 12.96 3.91 38.27
CA GLU A 4 13.65 4.80 37.36
C GLU A 4 14.31 3.89 36.31
N PHE A 5 13.70 3.83 35.12
CA PHE A 5 14.31 3.13 34.01
C PHE A 5 15.61 3.87 33.68
N MET A 6 16.76 3.23 33.96
CA MET A 6 18.04 3.76 33.50
C MET A 6 17.99 3.93 31.98
N TYR A 7 18.46 5.05 31.49
CA TYR A 7 18.62 5.35 30.07
C TYR A 7 19.49 4.24 29.43
N THR A 8 18.96 3.59 28.42
CA THR A 8 19.56 2.41 27.79
C THR A 8 20.00 2.72 26.35
N PRO A 9 20.84 1.89 25.72
CA PRO A 9 21.13 1.99 24.29
C PRO A 9 19.86 1.95 23.41
N LEU A 10 18.79 1.30 23.85
CA LEU A 10 17.49 1.32 23.15
C LEU A 10 16.87 2.71 23.16
N ASP A 11 16.93 3.41 24.30
CA ASP A 11 16.41 4.79 24.40
C ASP A 11 17.23 5.73 23.52
N GLU A 12 18.54 5.50 23.40
CA GLU A 12 19.40 6.29 22.50
C GLU A 12 19.00 6.08 21.03
N ILE A 13 18.83 4.84 20.61
CA ILE A 13 18.39 4.49 19.25
C ILE A 13 17.03 5.11 18.95
N TYR A 14 16.07 4.98 19.87
CA TYR A 14 14.74 5.55 19.76
C TYR A 14 14.77 7.07 19.60
N ASN A 15 15.54 7.75 20.44
CA ASN A 15 15.68 9.21 20.39
C ASN A 15 16.39 9.70 19.11
N LYS A 16 17.36 8.93 18.58
CA LYS A 16 17.99 9.25 17.28
C LYS A 16 16.96 9.15 16.15
N GLU A 17 16.14 8.09 16.13
CA GLU A 17 15.10 7.94 15.12
C GLU A 17 14.02 9.03 15.21
N LEU A 18 13.59 9.41 16.41
CA LEU A 18 12.65 10.53 16.57
C LEU A 18 13.22 11.84 16.01
N ARG A 19 14.52 12.12 16.24
CA ARG A 19 15.18 13.30 15.67
C ARG A 19 15.25 13.22 14.16
N ARG A 20 15.66 12.08 13.61
CA ARG A 20 15.70 11.84 12.15
C ARG A 20 14.32 12.13 11.54
N GLN A 21 13.28 11.49 12.05
CA GLN A 21 11.93 11.74 11.56
C GLN A 21 11.52 13.20 11.65
N ALA A 22 11.90 13.91 12.72
CA ALA A 22 11.55 15.33 12.90
C ALA A 22 12.25 16.25 11.89
N SER A 23 13.48 15.93 11.46
CA SER A 23 14.30 16.75 10.57
C SER A 23 14.18 16.38 9.09
N THR A 24 13.69 15.18 8.76
CA THR A 24 13.67 14.66 7.40
C THR A 24 12.35 14.95 6.69
N VAL A 25 12.41 15.33 5.43
CA VAL A 25 11.28 15.40 4.50
C VAL A 25 10.97 13.99 4.00
N GLU A 26 9.82 13.44 4.39
CA GLU A 26 9.42 12.06 4.07
C GLU A 26 8.51 12.03 2.83
N LEU A 27 9.04 11.54 1.71
CA LEU A 27 8.33 11.45 0.43
C LEU A 27 8.14 10.00 -0.05
N ILE A 28 8.40 9.00 0.80
CA ILE A 28 8.09 7.60 0.46
C ILE A 28 6.56 7.43 0.42
N ALA A 29 6.02 7.11 -0.75
CA ALA A 29 4.59 7.05 -1.02
C ALA A 29 3.81 6.02 -0.16
N SER A 30 4.52 5.05 0.44
CA SER A 30 3.96 4.00 1.29
C SER A 30 4.12 4.28 2.79
N GLU A 31 4.61 5.45 3.17
CA GLU A 31 4.82 5.85 4.56
C GLU A 31 3.88 6.96 4.99
N ASN A 32 3.61 7.00 6.30
CA ASN A 32 2.77 8.02 6.92
C ASN A 32 3.04 8.07 8.43
N PHE A 33 2.55 9.11 9.08
CA PHE A 33 2.62 9.28 10.53
C PHE A 33 1.28 8.95 11.16
N VAL A 34 1.30 8.07 12.15
CA VAL A 34 0.10 7.67 12.89
C VAL A 34 -0.24 8.66 13.99
N SER A 35 -1.51 8.76 14.35
CA SER A 35 -1.99 9.61 15.44
C SER A 35 -1.53 9.10 16.82
N PRO A 36 -1.52 9.97 17.85
CA PRO A 36 -1.30 9.55 19.24
C PRO A 36 -2.32 8.49 19.69
N ARG A 37 -3.54 8.52 19.17
CA ARG A 37 -4.59 7.54 19.50
C ARG A 37 -4.24 6.15 18.97
N VAL A 38 -3.78 6.05 17.73
CA VAL A 38 -3.30 4.79 17.13
C VAL A 38 -2.10 4.26 17.93
N LEU A 39 -1.12 5.11 18.26
CA LEU A 39 0.04 4.72 19.08
C LEU A 39 -0.33 4.21 20.46
N LYS A 40 -1.35 4.80 21.12
CA LYS A 40 -1.86 4.36 22.42
C LYS A 40 -2.29 2.89 22.38
N TYR A 41 -3.03 2.49 21.34
CA TYR A 41 -3.51 1.12 21.25
C TYR A 41 -2.44 0.13 20.79
N LEU A 42 -1.47 0.55 19.97
CA LEU A 42 -0.30 -0.26 19.62
C LEU A 42 0.54 -0.65 20.84
N GLY A 43 0.67 0.24 21.81
CA GLY A 43 1.39 0.01 23.07
C GLY A 43 0.50 -0.45 24.23
N SER A 44 -0.70 -0.98 23.98
CA SER A 44 -1.66 -1.35 25.02
C SER A 44 -1.53 -2.79 25.49
N GLU A 45 -2.20 -3.09 26.61
CA GLU A 45 -2.29 -4.42 27.23
C GLU A 45 -2.95 -5.46 26.34
N PHE A 46 -3.62 -5.05 25.26
CA PHE A 46 -4.15 -5.98 24.25
C PHE A 46 -3.07 -6.86 23.61
N THR A 47 -1.79 -6.53 23.76
CA THR A 47 -0.66 -7.35 23.31
C THR A 47 -0.51 -8.67 24.06
N SER A 48 -1.09 -8.81 25.27
CA SER A 48 -0.71 -9.88 26.20
C SER A 48 -1.51 -11.19 26.00
N LYS A 49 -2.63 -11.18 25.26
CA LYS A 49 -3.55 -12.32 25.17
C LYS A 49 -3.39 -13.12 23.88
N TYR A 50 -3.38 -14.44 24.02
CA TYR A 50 -3.57 -15.36 22.89
C TYR A 50 -5.04 -15.44 22.48
N THR A 51 -5.33 -15.17 21.20
CA THR A 51 -6.68 -15.09 20.64
C THR A 51 -6.85 -15.90 19.35
N GLU A 52 -6.15 -17.05 19.27
CA GLU A 52 -6.28 -17.96 18.12
C GLU A 52 -7.73 -18.37 17.88
N GLY A 53 -8.12 -18.40 16.61
CA GLY A 53 -9.50 -18.59 16.17
C GLY A 53 -10.19 -17.25 15.88
N TYR A 54 -11.51 -17.28 15.94
CA TYR A 54 -12.37 -16.14 15.60
C TYR A 54 -13.37 -15.84 16.73
N PRO A 55 -14.03 -14.67 16.76
CA PRO A 55 -15.02 -14.34 17.78
C PRO A 55 -16.04 -15.46 18.00
N GLY A 56 -16.26 -15.82 19.27
CA GLY A 56 -17.14 -16.92 19.68
C GLY A 56 -16.58 -18.34 19.43
N LYS A 57 -15.40 -18.46 18.81
CA LYS A 57 -14.76 -19.75 18.47
C LYS A 57 -13.25 -19.70 18.74
N ARG A 58 -12.85 -19.18 19.91
CA ARG A 58 -11.44 -19.11 20.31
C ARG A 58 -10.93 -20.44 20.87
N TYR A 59 -9.65 -20.70 20.67
CA TYR A 59 -8.98 -21.86 21.27
C TYR A 59 -8.66 -21.66 22.74
N TYR A 60 -8.68 -20.41 23.25
CA TYR A 60 -8.35 -20.05 24.63
C TYR A 60 -9.51 -19.31 25.30
N GLY A 61 -9.64 -19.51 26.61
CA GLY A 61 -10.60 -18.76 27.43
C GLY A 61 -10.19 -17.30 27.67
N GLY A 62 -11.11 -16.49 28.21
CA GLY A 62 -10.86 -15.10 28.59
C GLY A 62 -10.78 -14.14 27.39
N CYS A 63 -11.51 -14.43 26.30
CA CYS A 63 -11.46 -13.64 25.06
C CYS A 63 -12.70 -12.75 24.86
N GLU A 64 -13.59 -12.62 25.82
CA GLU A 64 -14.86 -11.88 25.72
C GLU A 64 -14.69 -10.46 25.14
N PHE A 65 -13.80 -9.67 25.72
CA PHE A 65 -13.55 -8.30 25.26
C PHE A 65 -12.70 -8.24 23.99
N TYR A 66 -11.90 -9.26 23.74
CA TYR A 66 -11.15 -9.41 22.48
C TYR A 66 -12.08 -9.76 21.31
N ASP A 67 -13.11 -10.57 21.56
CA ASP A 67 -14.16 -10.84 20.57
C ASP A 67 -14.94 -9.57 20.25
N SER A 68 -15.33 -8.82 21.29
CA SER A 68 -16.01 -7.52 21.11
C SER A 68 -15.16 -6.54 20.30
N LEU A 69 -13.85 -6.46 20.59
CA LEU A 69 -12.91 -5.59 19.85
C LEU A 69 -12.78 -6.01 18.40
N GLU A 70 -12.62 -7.30 18.10
CA GLU A 70 -12.46 -7.76 16.72
C GLU A 70 -13.74 -7.54 15.92
N CYS A 71 -14.92 -7.87 16.47
CA CYS A 71 -16.19 -7.58 15.83
C CYS A 71 -16.38 -6.08 15.59
N TYR A 72 -16.07 -5.24 16.56
CA TYR A 72 -16.16 -3.79 16.41
C TYR A 72 -15.24 -3.27 15.29
N CYS A 73 -14.01 -3.75 15.25
CA CYS A 73 -13.07 -3.40 14.19
C CYS A 73 -13.58 -3.81 12.80
N GLN A 74 -14.18 -5.01 12.68
CA GLN A 74 -14.78 -5.49 11.43
C GLN A 74 -15.92 -4.58 10.96
N GLU A 75 -16.84 -4.20 11.85
CA GLU A 75 -17.97 -3.32 11.51
C GLU A 75 -17.48 -1.92 11.08
N LEU A 76 -16.52 -1.32 11.82
CA LEU A 76 -15.94 -0.05 11.42
C LEU A 76 -15.36 -0.07 10.01
N TRP A 77 -14.65 -1.14 9.63
CA TRP A 77 -14.10 -1.25 8.28
C TRP A 77 -15.17 -1.48 7.21
N LYS A 78 -16.31 -2.07 7.54
CA LYS A 78 -17.47 -2.11 6.64
C LYS A 78 -18.05 -0.71 6.44
N ASP A 79 -18.17 0.07 7.51
CA ASP A 79 -18.68 1.44 7.47
C ASP A 79 -17.75 2.34 6.64
N VAL A 80 -16.42 2.26 6.85
CA VAL A 80 -15.42 3.02 6.09
C VAL A 80 -15.56 2.86 4.58
N PHE A 81 -15.83 1.65 4.11
CA PHE A 81 -15.98 1.38 2.67
C PHE A 81 -17.44 1.22 2.22
N SER A 82 -18.42 1.48 3.11
CA SER A 82 -19.85 1.34 2.86
C SER A 82 -20.20 0.00 2.20
N THR A 83 -19.69 -1.11 2.76
CA THR A 83 -19.73 -2.44 2.13
C THR A 83 -20.39 -3.50 3.02
N THR A 84 -21.00 -4.49 2.39
CA THR A 84 -21.52 -5.71 3.03
C THR A 84 -20.57 -6.91 2.89
N TYR A 85 -19.35 -6.70 2.40
CA TYR A 85 -18.34 -7.75 2.30
C TYR A 85 -17.97 -8.29 3.68
N HIS A 86 -17.62 -9.56 3.74
CA HIS A 86 -16.96 -10.12 4.92
C HIS A 86 -15.60 -9.45 5.12
N VAL A 87 -15.26 -9.12 6.36
CA VAL A 87 -14.00 -8.43 6.71
C VAL A 87 -13.17 -9.30 7.63
N ASN A 88 -11.93 -9.58 7.24
CA ASN A 88 -10.93 -10.20 8.11
C ASN A 88 -9.86 -9.16 8.48
N VAL A 89 -9.76 -8.83 9.77
CA VAL A 89 -8.84 -7.82 10.31
C VAL A 89 -7.57 -8.42 10.91
N GLN A 90 -7.42 -9.75 10.89
CA GLN A 90 -6.30 -10.46 11.50
C GLN A 90 -4.98 -10.42 10.71
N PRO A 91 -4.92 -10.21 9.37
CA PRO A 91 -3.66 -10.21 8.65
C PRO A 91 -2.63 -9.24 9.27
N HIS A 92 -1.40 -9.75 9.49
CA HIS A 92 -0.32 -8.99 10.13
C HIS A 92 0.24 -7.90 9.21
N SER A 93 0.12 -8.06 7.89
CA SER A 93 0.60 -7.12 6.88
C SER A 93 -0.17 -7.29 5.56
N GLY A 94 0.03 -6.37 4.60
CA GLY A 94 -0.50 -6.53 3.24
C GLY A 94 0.00 -7.79 2.54
N THR A 95 1.27 -8.14 2.72
CA THR A 95 1.84 -9.37 2.14
C THR A 95 1.16 -10.62 2.71
N SER A 96 0.91 -10.69 4.03
CA SER A 96 0.20 -11.83 4.62
C SER A 96 -1.28 -11.85 4.22
N ALA A 97 -1.90 -10.69 4.04
CA ALA A 97 -3.26 -10.58 3.50
C ALA A 97 -3.34 -11.15 2.06
N ASN A 98 -2.41 -10.74 1.18
CA ASN A 98 -2.35 -11.23 -0.19
C ASN A 98 -2.08 -12.75 -0.23
N LEU A 99 -1.14 -13.24 0.57
CA LEU A 99 -0.82 -14.67 0.62
C LEU A 99 -2.03 -15.49 1.07
N ALA A 100 -2.73 -15.09 2.11
CA ALA A 100 -3.94 -15.75 2.58
C ALA A 100 -5.05 -15.68 1.52
N ALA A 101 -5.30 -14.50 0.95
CA ALA A 101 -6.32 -14.31 -0.08
C ALA A 101 -6.09 -15.18 -1.32
N ILE A 102 -4.84 -15.22 -1.81
CA ILE A 102 -4.46 -16.04 -2.96
C ILE A 102 -4.64 -17.53 -2.64
N SER A 103 -4.10 -17.99 -1.50
CA SER A 103 -4.17 -19.41 -1.14
C SER A 103 -5.59 -19.91 -0.86
N ALA A 104 -6.53 -19.00 -0.56
CA ALA A 104 -7.94 -19.34 -0.38
C ALA A 104 -8.64 -19.78 -1.67
N VAL A 105 -8.16 -19.34 -2.84
CA VAL A 105 -8.85 -19.52 -4.13
C VAL A 105 -7.99 -20.11 -5.24
N VAL A 106 -6.66 -20.19 -5.04
CA VAL A 106 -5.71 -20.71 -6.03
C VAL A 106 -4.92 -21.86 -5.43
N ASN A 107 -4.85 -22.99 -6.11
CA ASN A 107 -4.02 -24.12 -5.71
C ASN A 107 -2.59 -23.96 -6.25
N PRO A 108 -1.56 -24.51 -5.59
CA PRO A 108 -0.19 -24.50 -6.10
C PRO A 108 -0.13 -25.01 -7.54
N GLY A 109 0.61 -24.29 -8.40
CA GLY A 109 0.76 -24.58 -9.82
C GLY A 109 -0.34 -24.01 -10.74
N GLU A 110 -1.46 -23.50 -10.21
CA GLU A 110 -2.45 -22.78 -11.02
C GLU A 110 -1.94 -21.41 -11.44
N THR A 111 -2.54 -20.84 -12.48
CA THR A 111 -2.09 -19.59 -13.09
C THR A 111 -2.71 -18.36 -12.43
N ILE A 112 -1.88 -17.37 -12.17
CA ILE A 112 -2.26 -16.01 -11.70
C ILE A 112 -1.82 -15.01 -12.76
N LEU A 113 -2.71 -14.10 -13.14
CA LEU A 113 -2.41 -12.94 -14.00
C LEU A 113 -2.28 -11.69 -13.11
N SER A 114 -1.13 -11.03 -13.11
CA SER A 114 -0.86 -9.87 -12.23
C SER A 114 0.00 -8.83 -12.95
N MET A 115 0.02 -7.59 -12.43
CA MET A 115 0.90 -6.54 -12.95
C MET A 115 2.37 -6.89 -12.70
N SER A 116 3.21 -6.69 -13.71
CA SER A 116 4.66 -6.88 -13.57
C SER A 116 5.28 -5.86 -12.60
N LEU A 117 6.39 -6.26 -11.96
CA LEU A 117 7.03 -5.46 -10.93
C LEU A 117 7.59 -4.14 -11.48
N ASP A 118 8.16 -4.16 -12.68
CA ASP A 118 8.69 -3.00 -13.39
C ASP A 118 7.61 -2.01 -13.86
N CYS A 119 6.38 -2.48 -14.02
CA CYS A 119 5.22 -1.63 -14.32
C CYS A 119 4.46 -1.16 -13.07
N GLY A 120 4.97 -1.44 -11.89
CA GLY A 120 4.40 -0.97 -10.62
C GLY A 120 3.69 -2.03 -9.79
N GLY A 121 3.71 -3.31 -10.18
CA GLY A 121 3.18 -4.42 -9.38
C GLY A 121 3.86 -4.54 -8.01
N HIS A 122 3.25 -5.30 -7.09
CA HIS A 122 3.83 -5.55 -5.78
C HIS A 122 4.52 -6.92 -5.73
N LEU A 123 5.57 -7.05 -4.89
CA LEU A 123 6.31 -8.32 -4.71
C LEU A 123 5.39 -9.51 -4.41
N SER A 124 4.35 -9.31 -3.58
CA SER A 124 3.39 -10.36 -3.21
C SER A 124 2.37 -10.70 -4.29
N HIS A 125 2.40 -10.03 -5.45
CA HIS A 125 1.52 -10.37 -6.58
C HIS A 125 2.11 -11.46 -7.50
N GLY A 126 3.33 -11.94 -7.20
CA GLY A 126 3.93 -13.05 -7.96
C GLY A 126 5.38 -12.83 -8.39
N ALA A 127 6.11 -11.88 -7.78
CA ALA A 127 7.55 -11.77 -8.05
C ALA A 127 8.25 -13.11 -7.75
N GLN A 128 9.13 -13.57 -8.64
CA GLN A 128 9.80 -14.88 -8.56
C GLN A 128 10.50 -15.17 -7.22
N VAL A 129 10.97 -14.11 -6.55
CA VAL A 129 11.63 -14.23 -5.24
C VAL A 129 10.63 -14.40 -4.10
N SER A 130 9.35 -14.08 -4.31
CA SER A 130 8.28 -14.19 -3.32
C SER A 130 7.76 -15.63 -3.22
N GLN A 131 7.06 -15.93 -2.11
CA GLN A 131 6.39 -17.23 -1.95
C GLN A 131 5.32 -17.45 -3.02
N VAL A 132 4.59 -16.41 -3.41
CA VAL A 132 3.58 -16.48 -4.47
C VAL A 132 4.22 -16.86 -5.80
N GLY A 133 5.32 -16.20 -6.20
CA GLY A 133 6.04 -16.52 -7.43
C GLY A 133 6.68 -17.92 -7.45
N LYS A 134 6.91 -18.53 -6.27
CA LYS A 134 7.44 -19.91 -6.17
C LYS A 134 6.36 -20.98 -6.20
N LEU A 135 5.13 -20.66 -5.77
CA LEU A 135 4.04 -21.63 -5.64
C LEU A 135 3.12 -21.67 -6.86
N TYR A 136 2.98 -20.57 -7.57
CA TYR A 136 1.99 -20.41 -8.63
C TYR A 136 2.66 -20.11 -9.98
N ASN A 137 1.96 -20.43 -11.07
CA ASN A 137 2.37 -20.02 -12.40
C ASN A 137 1.96 -18.56 -12.64
N ILE A 138 2.95 -17.66 -12.77
CA ILE A 138 2.70 -16.22 -12.87
C ILE A 138 2.81 -15.77 -14.32
N VAL A 139 1.74 -15.15 -14.82
CA VAL A 139 1.73 -14.40 -16.08
C VAL A 139 1.59 -12.91 -15.73
N ASN A 140 2.43 -12.08 -16.36
CA ASN A 140 2.42 -10.66 -16.06
C ASN A 140 1.81 -9.85 -17.20
N TYR A 141 0.94 -8.90 -16.83
CA TYR A 141 0.58 -7.78 -17.71
C TYR A 141 1.39 -6.54 -17.34
N GLY A 142 1.57 -5.66 -18.33
CA GLY A 142 2.28 -4.41 -18.16
C GLY A 142 1.41 -3.20 -18.42
N VAL A 143 2.07 -2.11 -18.81
CA VAL A 143 1.48 -0.87 -19.27
C VAL A 143 1.89 -0.62 -20.71
N ASP A 144 1.29 0.35 -21.38
CA ASP A 144 1.72 0.83 -22.69
C ASP A 144 2.97 1.73 -22.60
N ASP A 145 3.41 2.28 -23.74
CA ASP A 145 4.62 3.11 -23.80
C ASP A 145 4.47 4.45 -23.06
N ASP A 146 3.23 4.91 -22.85
CA ASP A 146 2.90 6.12 -22.08
C ASP A 146 2.71 5.84 -20.58
N GLY A 147 2.82 4.58 -20.18
CA GLY A 147 2.70 4.14 -18.79
C GLY A 147 1.27 3.84 -18.32
N TRP A 148 0.29 3.68 -19.23
CA TRP A 148 -1.09 3.36 -18.91
C TRP A 148 -1.38 1.86 -19.01
N ILE A 149 -2.28 1.35 -18.18
CA ILE A 149 -2.75 -0.04 -18.27
C ILE A 149 -3.52 -0.22 -19.58
N ASP A 150 -3.04 -1.13 -20.42
CA ASP A 150 -3.72 -1.53 -21.66
C ASP A 150 -4.68 -2.71 -21.37
N TYR A 151 -5.93 -2.39 -21.09
CA TYR A 151 -6.96 -3.39 -20.73
C TYR A 151 -7.23 -4.40 -21.85
N ASP A 152 -7.03 -4.05 -23.11
CA ASP A 152 -7.23 -4.97 -24.22
C ASP A 152 -6.08 -6.00 -24.29
N LYS A 153 -4.86 -5.59 -23.97
CA LYS A 153 -3.74 -6.55 -23.77
C LYS A 153 -3.98 -7.44 -22.56
N VAL A 154 -4.49 -6.88 -21.45
CA VAL A 154 -4.85 -7.69 -20.27
C VAL A 154 -5.90 -8.74 -20.64
N ALA A 155 -6.94 -8.38 -21.38
CA ALA A 155 -7.97 -9.29 -21.84
C ALA A 155 -7.42 -10.41 -22.72
N LYS A 156 -6.55 -10.09 -23.70
CA LYS A 156 -5.87 -11.08 -24.56
C LYS A 156 -5.00 -12.04 -23.76
N LEU A 157 -4.22 -11.53 -22.78
CA LEU A 157 -3.41 -12.38 -21.89
C LEU A 157 -4.28 -13.28 -21.04
N ALA A 158 -5.39 -12.78 -20.50
CA ALA A 158 -6.32 -13.58 -19.71
C ALA A 158 -6.92 -14.72 -20.55
N ASP A 159 -7.34 -14.43 -21.80
CA ASP A 159 -7.85 -15.45 -22.72
C ASP A 159 -6.79 -16.51 -23.05
N GLN A 160 -5.54 -16.11 -23.27
CA GLN A 160 -4.44 -17.02 -23.59
C GLN A 160 -4.01 -17.91 -22.42
N CYS A 161 -3.93 -17.37 -21.20
CA CYS A 161 -3.37 -18.10 -20.06
C CYS A 161 -4.44 -18.70 -19.14
N GLN A 162 -5.73 -18.38 -19.34
CA GLN A 162 -6.87 -18.89 -18.56
C GLN A 162 -6.57 -18.90 -17.04
N PRO A 163 -6.31 -17.75 -16.43
CA PRO A 163 -5.86 -17.69 -15.06
C PRO A 163 -6.97 -18.08 -14.08
N LYS A 164 -6.60 -18.65 -12.93
CA LYS A 164 -7.53 -18.89 -11.83
C LYS A 164 -7.85 -17.61 -11.06
N LEU A 165 -6.90 -16.67 -11.04
CA LEU A 165 -6.99 -15.40 -10.34
C LEU A 165 -6.37 -14.29 -11.19
N ILE A 166 -7.05 -13.15 -11.28
CA ILE A 166 -6.49 -11.90 -11.78
C ILE A 166 -6.29 -10.98 -10.59
N ILE A 167 -5.08 -10.39 -10.46
CA ILE A 167 -4.77 -9.40 -9.43
C ILE A 167 -4.65 -8.04 -10.09
N CYS A 168 -5.48 -7.09 -9.69
CA CYS A 168 -5.36 -5.67 -10.03
C CYS A 168 -4.96 -4.87 -8.79
N GLY A 169 -4.18 -3.81 -9.02
CA GLY A 169 -3.59 -3.01 -7.95
C GLY A 169 -2.10 -2.83 -8.15
N ALA A 170 -1.56 -1.75 -7.64
CA ALA A 170 -0.18 -1.39 -7.88
C ALA A 170 0.46 -0.65 -6.70
N SER A 171 1.77 -0.79 -6.57
CA SER A 171 2.61 -0.03 -5.63
C SER A 171 3.16 1.25 -6.24
N ALA A 172 3.22 1.34 -7.58
CA ALA A 172 3.85 2.44 -8.30
C ALA A 172 3.11 2.74 -9.62
N TYR A 173 1.81 2.99 -9.53
CA TYR A 173 0.98 3.41 -10.65
C TYR A 173 0.21 4.68 -10.27
N SER A 174 0.43 5.76 -11.01
CA SER A 174 -0.05 7.09 -10.65
C SER A 174 -1.45 7.42 -11.17
N ARG A 175 -2.12 6.50 -11.88
CA ARG A 175 -3.43 6.72 -12.49
C ARG A 175 -4.53 5.87 -11.86
N LYS A 176 -5.78 6.21 -12.17
CA LYS A 176 -6.96 5.43 -11.76
C LYS A 176 -6.94 4.05 -12.40
N ILE A 177 -7.36 3.05 -11.63
CA ILE A 177 -7.58 1.68 -12.14
C ILE A 177 -9.07 1.52 -12.40
N ASP A 178 -9.40 0.98 -13.58
CA ASP A 178 -10.77 0.63 -13.96
C ASP A 178 -11.09 -0.79 -13.48
N TYR A 179 -11.68 -0.87 -12.29
CA TYR A 179 -12.07 -2.15 -11.69
C TYR A 179 -13.23 -2.82 -12.44
N ILE A 180 -14.06 -2.05 -13.17
CA ILE A 180 -15.16 -2.60 -13.98
C ILE A 180 -14.57 -3.39 -15.14
N ARG A 181 -13.62 -2.83 -15.85
CA ARG A 181 -12.92 -3.53 -16.95
C ARG A 181 -12.21 -4.79 -16.46
N PHE A 182 -11.52 -4.74 -15.31
CA PHE A 182 -10.91 -5.93 -14.72
C PHE A 182 -11.94 -6.99 -14.36
N ALA A 183 -13.10 -6.61 -13.82
CA ALA A 183 -14.17 -7.56 -13.49
C ALA A 183 -14.78 -8.20 -14.74
N GLU A 184 -14.96 -7.45 -15.82
CA GLU A 184 -15.40 -7.98 -17.12
C GLU A 184 -14.40 -9.01 -17.66
N ILE A 185 -13.10 -8.68 -17.62
CA ILE A 185 -12.03 -9.59 -18.06
C ILE A 185 -12.02 -10.86 -17.20
N ALA A 186 -12.07 -10.74 -15.88
CA ALA A 186 -12.07 -11.89 -14.97
C ALA A 186 -13.28 -12.82 -15.22
N ARG A 187 -14.47 -12.23 -15.39
CA ARG A 187 -15.69 -13.00 -15.70
C ARG A 187 -15.60 -13.73 -17.04
N SER A 188 -15.01 -13.10 -18.06
CA SER A 188 -14.91 -13.69 -19.41
C SER A 188 -14.09 -15.00 -19.43
N VAL A 189 -13.16 -15.17 -18.48
CA VAL A 189 -12.31 -16.36 -18.35
C VAL A 189 -12.62 -17.19 -17.08
N ASN A 190 -13.71 -16.88 -16.38
CA ASN A 190 -14.12 -17.56 -15.14
C ASN A 190 -13.02 -17.53 -14.05
N ALA A 191 -12.27 -16.43 -13.95
CA ALA A 191 -11.27 -16.18 -12.92
C ALA A 191 -11.86 -15.41 -11.75
N TYR A 192 -11.29 -15.58 -10.55
CA TYR A 192 -11.50 -14.64 -9.45
C TYR A 192 -10.78 -13.32 -9.71
N LEU A 193 -11.32 -12.22 -9.20
CA LEU A 193 -10.67 -10.91 -9.20
C LEU A 193 -10.27 -10.52 -7.77
N LEU A 194 -8.97 -10.31 -7.56
CA LEU A 194 -8.44 -9.69 -6.33
C LEU A 194 -7.98 -8.27 -6.63
N ALA A 195 -8.53 -7.30 -5.89
CA ALA A 195 -8.08 -5.91 -5.95
C ALA A 195 -7.22 -5.57 -4.72
N ASP A 196 -5.92 -5.38 -4.92
CA ASP A 196 -5.03 -4.85 -3.88
C ASP A 196 -5.07 -3.33 -3.91
N ILE A 197 -5.80 -2.74 -2.94
CA ILE A 197 -5.96 -1.29 -2.82
C ILE A 197 -5.01 -0.65 -1.81
N ALA A 198 -4.01 -1.38 -1.34
CA ALA A 198 -3.15 -0.95 -0.24
C ALA A 198 -2.60 0.48 -0.39
N HIS A 199 -2.22 0.89 -1.59
CA HIS A 199 -1.72 2.26 -1.84
C HIS A 199 -2.82 3.31 -1.85
N VAL A 200 -3.98 2.99 -2.37
CA VAL A 200 -5.07 3.96 -2.65
C VAL A 200 -6.26 3.83 -1.72
N ALA A 201 -6.17 2.99 -0.68
CA ALA A 201 -7.29 2.70 0.21
C ALA A 201 -7.88 3.95 0.88
N GLY A 202 -7.06 4.90 1.33
CA GLY A 202 -7.53 6.16 1.90
C GLY A 202 -8.29 7.02 0.88
N LEU A 203 -7.83 7.02 -0.38
CA LEU A 203 -8.49 7.77 -1.46
C LEU A 203 -9.84 7.16 -1.84
N ILE A 204 -9.92 5.81 -1.80
CA ILE A 204 -11.19 5.10 -2.03
C ILE A 204 -12.15 5.34 -0.85
N ALA A 205 -11.68 5.25 0.39
CA ALA A 205 -12.48 5.54 1.58
C ALA A 205 -13.06 6.95 1.58
N ALA A 206 -12.29 7.94 1.09
CA ALA A 206 -12.74 9.32 0.91
C ALA A 206 -13.57 9.55 -0.37
N ASN A 207 -13.93 8.51 -1.13
CA ASN A 207 -14.67 8.59 -2.40
C ASN A 207 -13.99 9.46 -3.49
N LYS A 208 -12.64 9.51 -3.49
CA LYS A 208 -11.86 10.28 -4.47
C LYS A 208 -11.36 9.43 -5.65
N LEU A 209 -11.35 8.12 -5.50
CA LEU A 209 -11.02 7.15 -6.55
C LEU A 209 -12.13 6.10 -6.71
N PRO A 210 -12.22 5.46 -7.90
CA PRO A 210 -13.14 4.35 -8.12
C PRO A 210 -12.97 3.25 -7.07
N SER A 211 -14.08 2.68 -6.62
CA SER A 211 -14.11 1.60 -5.63
C SER A 211 -14.18 0.23 -6.33
N PRO A 212 -13.41 -0.78 -5.89
CA PRO A 212 -13.52 -2.16 -6.36
C PRO A 212 -14.67 -2.94 -5.70
N PHE A 213 -15.29 -2.41 -4.64
CA PHE A 213 -16.41 -3.07 -3.95
C PHE A 213 -17.61 -3.21 -4.90
N GLY A 214 -18.18 -4.41 -4.93
CA GLY A 214 -19.22 -4.80 -5.90
C GLY A 214 -18.70 -5.33 -7.24
N TYR A 215 -17.39 -5.24 -7.51
CA TYR A 215 -16.74 -5.72 -8.73
C TYR A 215 -15.73 -6.84 -8.47
N ALA A 216 -14.87 -6.69 -7.47
CA ALA A 216 -13.86 -7.69 -7.11
C ALA A 216 -14.43 -8.73 -6.12
N ASP A 217 -14.01 -9.99 -6.24
CA ASP A 217 -14.38 -11.06 -5.31
C ASP A 217 -13.64 -10.92 -3.97
N ILE A 218 -12.40 -10.46 -4.03
CA ILE A 218 -11.53 -10.26 -2.87
C ILE A 218 -10.86 -8.90 -3.00
N ILE A 219 -10.76 -8.17 -1.88
CA ILE A 219 -10.05 -6.90 -1.81
C ILE A 219 -9.08 -6.98 -0.65
N THR A 220 -7.82 -6.65 -0.90
CA THR A 220 -6.79 -6.57 0.14
C THR A 220 -6.31 -5.14 0.33
N SER A 221 -5.92 -4.82 1.54
CA SER A 221 -5.38 -3.51 1.87
C SER A 221 -4.33 -3.58 2.97
N THR A 222 -3.65 -2.45 3.16
CA THR A 222 -2.86 -2.12 4.36
C THR A 222 -3.46 -0.92 5.05
N THR A 223 -3.20 -0.77 6.34
CA THR A 223 -3.72 0.36 7.13
C THR A 223 -2.72 1.52 7.29
N GLN A 224 -1.41 1.29 7.07
CA GLN A 224 -0.35 2.26 7.40
C GLN A 224 -0.03 3.30 6.32
N LYS A 225 -0.60 3.21 5.11
CA LYS A 225 -0.26 4.11 3.99
C LYS A 225 -1.19 5.34 4.00
N THR A 226 -2.01 5.50 2.97
CA THR A 226 -2.95 6.64 2.88
C THR A 226 -4.01 6.65 3.98
N LEU A 227 -4.29 5.52 4.64
CA LEU A 227 -5.20 5.43 5.78
C LEU A 227 -4.61 5.96 7.11
N ARG A 228 -3.31 6.20 7.22
CA ARG A 228 -2.60 6.71 8.43
C ARG A 228 -2.70 5.81 9.66
N GLY A 229 -2.99 4.53 9.50
CA GLY A 229 -3.16 3.58 10.60
C GLY A 229 -1.88 2.82 10.98
N PRO A 230 -2.00 1.81 11.82
CA PRO A 230 -0.89 0.94 12.20
C PRO A 230 -0.44 0.09 11.01
N ARG A 231 0.78 -0.44 11.05
CA ARG A 231 1.20 -1.48 10.10
C ARG A 231 0.35 -2.72 10.30
N GLY A 232 -0.39 -3.10 9.25
CA GLY A 232 -1.30 -4.24 9.27
C GLY A 232 -1.97 -4.45 7.92
N GLY A 233 -2.64 -5.60 7.75
CA GLY A 233 -3.40 -5.96 6.56
C GLY A 233 -4.90 -6.05 6.85
N LEU A 234 -5.70 -5.93 5.80
CA LEU A 234 -7.14 -6.15 5.79
C LEU A 234 -7.48 -7.04 4.58
N ILE A 235 -8.47 -7.91 4.74
CA ILE A 235 -9.08 -8.64 3.62
C ILE A 235 -10.58 -8.40 3.68
N PHE A 236 -11.14 -8.03 2.54
CA PHE A 236 -12.58 -8.00 2.31
C PHE A 236 -12.90 -9.03 1.23
N CYS A 237 -13.98 -9.76 1.36
CA CYS A 237 -14.42 -10.68 0.31
C CYS A 237 -15.94 -10.79 0.24
N ILE A 238 -16.42 -11.27 -0.89
CA ILE A 238 -17.83 -11.64 -1.03
C ILE A 238 -18.20 -12.72 0.02
N PRO A 239 -19.45 -12.76 0.51
CA PRO A 239 -19.85 -13.65 1.60
C PRO A 239 -19.55 -15.13 1.34
N GLU A 240 -19.59 -15.56 0.09
CA GLU A 240 -19.33 -16.94 -0.35
C GLU A 240 -17.90 -17.40 -0.08
N LEU A 241 -16.95 -16.46 -0.03
CA LEU A 241 -15.54 -16.72 0.24
C LEU A 241 -15.15 -16.60 1.71
N ALA A 242 -16.03 -16.07 2.58
CA ALA A 242 -15.73 -15.77 3.97
C ALA A 242 -15.01 -16.91 4.72
N LYS A 243 -15.58 -18.12 4.67
CA LYS A 243 -15.01 -19.29 5.36
C LYS A 243 -13.65 -19.70 4.80
N LYS A 244 -13.44 -19.55 3.48
CA LYS A 244 -12.15 -19.89 2.84
C LYS A 244 -11.09 -18.89 3.23
N ILE A 245 -11.42 -17.59 3.24
CA ILE A 245 -10.53 -16.50 3.65
C ILE A 245 -10.15 -16.66 5.12
N ASP A 246 -11.12 -16.85 6.01
CA ASP A 246 -10.85 -17.01 7.44
C ASP A 246 -9.95 -18.23 7.69
N SER A 247 -10.23 -19.36 7.05
CA SER A 247 -9.38 -20.55 7.18
C SER A 247 -7.99 -20.35 6.59
N ALA A 248 -7.85 -19.58 5.52
CA ALA A 248 -6.55 -19.27 4.92
C ALA A 248 -5.73 -18.31 5.79
N VAL A 249 -6.36 -17.39 6.51
CA VAL A 249 -5.70 -16.53 7.50
C VAL A 249 -5.31 -17.35 8.72
N PHE A 250 -6.28 -17.90 9.44
CA PHE A 250 -6.03 -18.76 10.59
C PHE A 250 -6.79 -20.09 10.44
N PRO A 251 -6.12 -21.23 10.54
CA PRO A 251 -4.69 -21.44 10.83
C PRO A 251 -3.77 -21.50 9.58
N GLY A 252 -4.28 -21.11 8.39
CA GLY A 252 -3.60 -21.37 7.12
C GLY A 252 -2.23 -20.69 6.96
N THR A 253 -2.15 -19.38 7.24
CA THR A 253 -0.92 -18.59 7.03
C THR A 253 -0.40 -17.91 8.30
N GLN A 254 -1.19 -17.84 9.36
CA GLN A 254 -0.82 -17.23 10.64
C GLN A 254 -1.33 -18.05 11.83
N GLY A 255 -0.69 -17.82 13.01
CA GLY A 255 -1.19 -18.23 14.32
C GLY A 255 -2.02 -17.13 14.98
N GLY A 256 -1.72 -16.82 16.26
CA GLY A 256 -2.46 -15.83 17.05
C GLY A 256 -2.48 -14.43 16.42
N SER A 257 -3.64 -13.81 16.46
CA SER A 257 -3.83 -12.43 16.00
C SER A 257 -3.16 -11.42 16.93
N LEU A 258 -2.71 -10.29 16.38
CA LEU A 258 -2.10 -9.19 17.13
C LEU A 258 -3.20 -8.22 17.57
N MET A 259 -3.78 -8.45 18.75
CA MET A 259 -4.97 -7.73 19.22
C MET A 259 -4.73 -6.24 19.49
N ASN A 260 -3.52 -5.86 19.92
CA ASN A 260 -3.12 -4.46 20.02
C ASN A 260 -3.08 -3.76 18.63
N VAL A 261 -2.69 -4.49 17.58
CA VAL A 261 -2.75 -3.97 16.21
C VAL A 261 -4.20 -3.89 15.72
N ILE A 262 -5.05 -4.85 16.06
CA ILE A 262 -6.50 -4.81 15.73
C ILE A 262 -7.16 -3.62 16.45
N ALA A 263 -6.83 -3.36 17.71
CA ALA A 263 -7.30 -2.18 18.42
C ALA A 263 -6.86 -0.86 17.76
N ALA A 264 -5.61 -0.82 17.32
CA ALA A 264 -5.08 0.33 16.58
C ALA A 264 -5.72 0.47 15.18
N LYS A 265 -6.08 -0.63 14.50
CA LYS A 265 -6.86 -0.63 13.26
C LYS A 265 -8.28 -0.08 13.48
N ALA A 266 -8.92 -0.42 14.61
CA ALA A 266 -10.23 0.15 14.97
C ALA A 266 -10.12 1.66 15.21
N ALA A 267 -9.13 2.12 15.97
CA ALA A 267 -8.87 3.55 16.18
C ALA A 267 -8.61 4.29 14.85
N CYS A 268 -7.87 3.68 13.94
CA CYS A 268 -7.66 4.22 12.59
C CYS A 268 -8.98 4.32 11.80
N ALA A 269 -9.83 3.30 11.84
CA ALA A 269 -11.10 3.30 11.13
C ALA A 269 -12.05 4.39 11.66
N GLU A 270 -12.09 4.61 12.99
CA GLU A 270 -12.84 5.73 13.57
C GLU A 270 -12.33 7.09 13.06
N GLU A 271 -11.00 7.28 12.96
CA GLU A 271 -10.41 8.52 12.42
C GLU A 271 -10.69 8.69 10.91
N VAL A 272 -10.77 7.60 10.15
CA VAL A 272 -11.11 7.64 8.71
C VAL A 272 -12.57 8.01 8.47
N LEU A 273 -13.47 7.72 9.41
CA LEU A 273 -14.88 8.08 9.35
C LEU A 273 -15.13 9.55 9.68
N GLU A 274 -14.17 10.26 10.29
CA GLU A 274 -14.31 11.69 10.59
C GLU A 274 -14.19 12.55 9.30
N PRO A 275 -14.95 13.65 9.19
CA PRO A 275 -14.93 14.53 8.01
C PRO A 275 -13.53 15.05 7.65
N GLU A 276 -12.70 15.31 8.63
CA GLU A 276 -11.33 15.82 8.48
C GLU A 276 -10.43 14.87 7.68
N PHE A 277 -10.78 13.59 7.62
CA PHE A 277 -10.05 12.62 6.80
C PHE A 277 -10.24 12.89 5.30
N VAL A 278 -11.43 13.32 4.89
CA VAL A 278 -11.72 13.69 3.49
C VAL A 278 -10.89 14.90 3.09
N ASP A 279 -10.85 15.93 3.96
CA ASP A 279 -10.02 17.13 3.73
C ASP A 279 -8.54 16.78 3.61
N TYR A 280 -8.04 15.88 4.46
CA TYR A 280 -6.67 15.38 4.39
C TYR A 280 -6.38 14.70 3.05
N ILE A 281 -7.27 13.85 2.55
CA ILE A 281 -7.10 13.17 1.27
C ILE A 281 -7.14 14.14 0.09
N ASP A 282 -8.02 15.15 0.12
CA ASP A 282 -8.04 16.21 -0.90
C ASP A 282 -6.70 16.96 -0.95
N GLU A 283 -6.15 17.31 0.20
CA GLU A 283 -4.83 17.93 0.29
C GLU A 283 -3.72 17.00 -0.24
N VAL A 284 -3.73 15.71 0.11
CA VAL A 284 -2.74 14.73 -0.39
C VAL A 284 -2.73 14.70 -1.92
N MET A 285 -3.89 14.62 -2.54
CA MET A 285 -4.02 14.57 -4.01
C MET A 285 -3.62 15.89 -4.66
N TYR A 286 -4.04 17.01 -4.09
CA TYR A 286 -3.69 18.34 -4.57
C TYR A 286 -2.18 18.59 -4.50
N ASN A 287 -1.56 18.23 -3.38
CA ASN A 287 -0.12 18.34 -3.17
C ASN A 287 0.68 17.47 -4.15
N ALA A 288 0.22 16.22 -4.39
CA ALA A 288 0.86 15.33 -5.36
C ALA A 288 0.82 15.89 -6.78
N LYS A 289 -0.33 16.42 -7.19
CA LYS A 289 -0.50 17.05 -8.49
C LYS A 289 0.39 18.29 -8.64
N ALA A 290 0.36 19.20 -7.67
CA ALA A 290 1.16 20.42 -7.70
C ALA A 290 2.67 20.11 -7.77
N MET A 291 3.13 19.13 -6.98
CA MET A 291 4.53 18.71 -6.99
C MET A 291 4.93 18.08 -8.33
N ALA A 292 4.09 17.21 -8.91
CA ALA A 292 4.33 16.60 -10.21
C ALA A 292 4.41 17.66 -11.34
N GLU A 293 3.47 18.62 -11.35
CA GLU A 293 3.48 19.76 -12.29
C GLU A 293 4.75 20.61 -12.15
N ARG A 294 5.25 20.77 -10.91
CA ARG A 294 6.49 21.50 -10.65
C ARG A 294 7.70 20.79 -11.23
N PHE A 295 7.83 19.46 -11.08
CA PHE A 295 8.88 18.65 -11.75
C PHE A 295 8.83 18.80 -13.27
N MET A 296 7.64 18.72 -13.87
CA MET A 296 7.48 18.91 -15.31
C MET A 296 7.88 20.31 -15.77
N SER A 297 7.61 21.36 -14.98
CA SER A 297 8.03 22.73 -15.30
C SER A 297 9.55 22.93 -15.28
N HIS A 298 10.28 22.09 -14.56
CA HIS A 298 11.75 22.00 -14.60
C HIS A 298 12.28 21.10 -15.75
N GLY A 299 11.39 20.56 -16.58
CA GLY A 299 11.79 19.73 -17.73
C GLY A 299 12.02 18.24 -17.39
N TYR A 300 11.69 17.80 -16.17
CA TYR A 300 11.74 16.38 -15.81
C TYR A 300 10.48 15.66 -16.31
N ASN A 301 10.66 14.46 -16.85
CA ASN A 301 9.56 13.65 -17.34
C ASN A 301 8.88 12.94 -16.16
N VAL A 302 7.58 13.18 -15.99
CA VAL A 302 6.70 12.46 -15.04
C VAL A 302 5.95 11.40 -15.83
N ILE A 303 6.11 10.12 -15.41
CA ILE A 303 5.44 9.00 -16.08
C ILE A 303 3.93 9.24 -16.10
N THR A 304 3.29 8.95 -17.21
CA THR A 304 1.87 9.24 -17.54
C THR A 304 1.53 10.74 -17.65
N GLY A 305 2.50 11.65 -17.56
CA GLY A 305 2.27 13.11 -17.62
C GLY A 305 1.53 13.66 -16.38
N GLY A 306 1.68 13.03 -15.19
CA GLY A 306 1.08 13.51 -13.95
C GLY A 306 0.53 12.41 -13.06
N THR A 307 -0.41 12.78 -12.16
CA THR A 307 -1.00 11.82 -11.21
C THR A 307 -2.48 12.09 -10.94
N ASP A 308 -3.23 11.01 -10.69
CA ASP A 308 -4.61 11.02 -10.20
C ASP A 308 -4.70 10.64 -8.71
N ASN A 309 -3.56 10.35 -8.05
CA ASN A 309 -3.54 9.84 -6.67
C ASN A 309 -2.49 10.56 -5.80
N HIS A 310 -1.92 9.88 -4.82
CA HIS A 310 -1.01 10.41 -3.78
C HIS A 310 0.46 10.35 -4.16
N MET A 311 0.81 9.86 -5.35
CA MET A 311 2.21 9.66 -5.77
C MET A 311 2.38 9.85 -7.28
N PHE A 312 3.63 10.03 -7.70
CA PHE A 312 4.04 10.04 -9.10
C PHE A 312 5.44 9.46 -9.26
N LEU A 313 5.80 9.14 -10.49
CA LEU A 313 7.11 8.62 -10.88
C LEU A 313 7.83 9.64 -11.76
N VAL A 314 9.09 9.88 -11.45
CA VAL A 314 9.98 10.71 -12.28
C VAL A 314 10.92 9.80 -13.06
N ASP A 315 10.95 9.96 -14.38
CA ASP A 315 11.83 9.26 -15.31
C ASP A 315 13.18 9.97 -15.36
N LEU A 316 14.25 9.26 -15.04
CA LEU A 316 15.63 9.77 -15.07
C LEU A 316 16.38 9.38 -16.34
N ARG A 317 15.75 8.64 -17.27
CA ARG A 317 16.40 8.28 -18.55
C ARG A 317 16.83 9.54 -19.31
N GLY A 318 18.01 9.50 -19.91
CA GLY A 318 18.59 10.65 -20.63
C GLY A 318 19.24 11.71 -19.74
N THR A 319 19.15 11.59 -18.39
CA THR A 319 19.84 12.51 -17.45
C THR A 319 21.26 12.07 -17.11
N GLY A 320 21.61 10.81 -17.33
CA GLY A 320 22.85 10.19 -16.85
C GLY A 320 22.78 9.69 -15.40
N LEU A 321 21.71 10.00 -14.67
CA LEU A 321 21.51 9.61 -13.26
C LEU A 321 20.77 8.28 -13.17
N THR A 322 21.03 7.52 -12.09
CA THR A 322 20.24 6.34 -11.72
C THR A 322 19.37 6.63 -10.50
N GLY A 323 18.30 5.85 -10.32
CA GLY A 323 17.42 6.00 -9.16
C GLY A 323 18.15 5.85 -7.82
N ILE A 324 19.15 4.92 -7.75
CA ILE A 324 19.93 4.73 -6.52
C ILE A 324 20.86 5.91 -6.22
N ASP A 325 21.46 6.54 -7.24
CA ASP A 325 22.32 7.69 -7.03
C ASP A 325 21.52 8.88 -6.52
N VAL A 326 20.34 9.12 -7.11
CA VAL A 326 19.40 10.17 -6.68
C VAL A 326 18.88 9.90 -5.27
N GLN A 327 18.46 8.67 -4.97
CA GLN A 327 17.99 8.31 -3.63
C GLN A 327 19.06 8.62 -2.57
N ASN A 328 20.31 8.18 -2.82
CA ASN A 328 21.41 8.36 -1.87
C ASN A 328 21.80 9.83 -1.68
N GLU A 329 21.77 10.64 -2.75
CA GLU A 329 22.10 12.06 -2.66
C GLU A 329 21.01 12.85 -1.94
N LEU A 330 19.74 12.56 -2.21
CA LEU A 330 18.64 13.21 -1.50
C LEU A 330 18.60 12.84 -0.02
N GLU A 331 18.94 11.60 0.35
CA GLU A 331 19.05 11.18 1.75
C GLU A 331 20.14 11.97 2.49
N ARG A 332 21.28 12.33 1.84
CA ARG A 332 22.30 13.22 2.41
C ARG A 332 21.81 14.65 2.61
N ASN A 333 20.76 15.03 1.92
CA ASN A 333 20.12 16.34 2.01
C ASN A 333 18.82 16.30 2.83
N ASP A 334 18.66 15.30 3.73
CA ASP A 334 17.50 15.12 4.61
C ASP A 334 16.16 14.96 3.84
N ILE A 335 16.18 14.45 2.62
CA ILE A 335 14.99 14.15 1.81
C ILE A 335 14.95 12.65 1.55
N THR A 336 13.92 11.98 2.08
CA THR A 336 13.73 10.54 1.93
C THR A 336 12.69 10.23 0.86
N LEU A 337 13.10 9.51 -0.18
CA LEU A 337 12.25 8.91 -1.20
C LEU A 337 12.83 7.56 -1.63
N ASN A 338 12.18 6.83 -2.51
CA ASN A 338 12.74 5.57 -2.99
C ASN A 338 13.02 5.59 -4.51
N LYS A 339 14.14 4.97 -4.89
CA LYS A 339 14.35 4.54 -6.28
C LYS A 339 13.21 3.63 -6.71
N ASN A 340 12.81 3.72 -7.94
CA ASN A 340 11.71 2.92 -8.48
C ASN A 340 11.98 2.57 -9.95
N ALA A 341 11.68 1.32 -10.32
CA ALA A 341 11.65 0.97 -11.72
C ALA A 341 10.55 1.76 -12.44
N ILE A 342 10.78 2.09 -13.69
CA ILE A 342 9.80 2.71 -14.57
C ILE A 342 9.44 1.73 -15.70
N PRO A 343 8.31 1.92 -16.39
CA PRO A 343 7.95 1.05 -17.50
C PRO A 343 9.08 0.90 -18.53
N ASN A 344 9.37 -0.35 -18.89
CA ASN A 344 10.49 -0.70 -19.79
C ASN A 344 11.87 -0.21 -19.28
N ASP A 345 12.09 -0.29 -17.97
CA ASP A 345 13.34 0.15 -17.34
C ASP A 345 14.54 -0.64 -17.88
N PRO A 346 15.56 0.01 -18.47
CA PRO A 346 16.73 -0.67 -18.96
C PRO A 346 17.71 -1.11 -17.85
N LEU A 347 17.52 -0.62 -16.62
CA LEU A 347 18.40 -0.89 -15.49
C LEU A 347 17.81 -1.97 -14.57
N PRO A 348 18.67 -2.74 -13.88
CA PRO A 348 18.21 -3.74 -12.93
C PRO A 348 17.54 -3.09 -11.69
N PRO A 349 16.69 -3.83 -10.96
CA PRO A 349 15.97 -3.32 -9.78
C PRO A 349 16.86 -2.73 -8.67
N SER A 350 18.15 -3.09 -8.63
CA SER A 350 19.12 -2.53 -7.69
C SER A 350 19.54 -1.10 -8.00
N LYS A 351 19.40 -0.65 -9.28
CA LYS A 351 19.77 0.69 -9.74
C LYS A 351 18.55 1.54 -10.08
N THR A 352 17.69 1.04 -10.96
CA THR A 352 16.49 1.68 -11.55
C THR A 352 16.76 2.97 -12.30
N SER A 353 15.85 3.32 -13.21
CA SER A 353 15.91 4.57 -14.00
C SER A 353 14.90 5.61 -13.52
N GLY A 354 14.29 5.44 -12.36
CA GLY A 354 13.31 6.36 -11.82
C GLY A 354 13.33 6.48 -10.31
N ILE A 355 12.58 7.46 -9.83
CA ILE A 355 12.25 7.67 -8.42
C ILE A 355 10.74 7.77 -8.25
N ARG A 356 10.24 7.34 -7.08
CA ARG A 356 8.84 7.48 -6.68
C ARG A 356 8.71 8.49 -5.56
N ILE A 357 7.77 9.41 -5.72
CA ILE A 357 7.50 10.50 -4.79
C ILE A 357 6.04 10.42 -4.36
N GLY A 358 5.79 10.54 -3.06
CA GLY A 358 4.47 10.57 -2.47
C GLY A 358 4.31 11.69 -1.45
N THR A 359 3.07 12.11 -1.22
CA THR A 359 2.75 13.28 -0.40
C THR A 359 2.07 12.98 0.95
N PRO A 360 1.61 11.74 1.27
CA PRO A 360 0.81 11.49 2.48
C PRO A 360 1.48 11.91 3.79
N ALA A 361 2.76 11.53 3.99
CA ALA A 361 3.47 11.76 5.24
C ALA A 361 3.62 13.26 5.57
N MET A 362 4.09 14.04 4.60
CA MET A 362 4.28 15.48 4.82
C MET A 362 2.95 16.25 4.84
N THR A 363 1.92 15.79 4.13
CA THR A 363 0.56 16.35 4.28
C THR A 363 0.03 16.11 5.69
N THR A 364 0.25 14.93 6.28
CA THR A 364 -0.08 14.65 7.69
C THR A 364 0.64 15.60 8.65
N ARG A 365 1.85 16.07 8.30
CA ARG A 365 2.61 17.08 9.05
C ARG A 365 2.19 18.53 8.77
N GLY A 366 1.16 18.73 7.97
CA GLY A 366 0.59 20.04 7.68
C GLY A 366 1.18 20.76 6.48
N TRP A 367 2.04 20.11 5.68
CA TRP A 367 2.54 20.69 4.43
C TRP A 367 1.42 20.91 3.43
N LYS A 368 1.53 22.04 2.70
CA LYS A 368 0.64 22.48 1.66
C LYS A 368 1.36 22.51 0.30
N ALA A 369 0.63 22.74 -0.77
CA ALA A 369 1.17 22.72 -2.13
C ALA A 369 2.41 23.60 -2.31
N HIS A 370 2.49 24.77 -1.67
CA HIS A 370 3.65 25.64 -1.77
C HIS A 370 4.92 25.02 -1.15
N ASP A 371 4.79 24.24 -0.05
CA ASP A 371 5.92 23.52 0.57
C ASP A 371 6.42 22.41 -0.36
N PHE A 372 5.47 21.67 -0.97
CA PHE A 372 5.80 20.62 -1.94
C PHE A 372 6.42 21.19 -3.23
N CYS A 373 5.94 22.34 -3.72
CA CYS A 373 6.56 23.01 -4.85
C CYS A 373 7.98 23.49 -4.52
N TRP A 374 8.19 24.09 -3.36
CA TRP A 374 9.53 24.48 -2.88
C TRP A 374 10.45 23.26 -2.75
N CYS A 375 9.94 22.14 -2.22
CA CYS A 375 10.71 20.90 -2.13
C CYS A 375 11.06 20.36 -3.52
N ALA A 376 10.13 20.39 -4.49
CA ALA A 376 10.40 20.02 -5.88
C ALA A 376 11.51 20.87 -6.50
N ASP A 377 11.49 22.20 -6.28
CA ASP A 377 12.55 23.11 -6.76
C ASP A 377 13.93 22.71 -6.21
N ASN A 378 14.01 22.39 -4.92
CA ASN A 378 15.26 21.97 -4.28
C ASN A 378 15.72 20.59 -4.83
N ILE A 379 14.81 19.64 -5.00
CA ILE A 379 15.15 18.33 -5.60
C ILE A 379 15.66 18.54 -7.01
N CYS A 380 14.96 19.30 -7.85
CA CYS A 380 15.39 19.56 -9.24
C CYS A 380 16.77 20.23 -9.29
N LYS A 381 17.04 21.19 -8.40
CA LYS A 381 18.34 21.82 -8.28
C LYS A 381 19.45 20.80 -7.96
N ILE A 382 19.22 19.92 -6.98
CA ILE A 382 20.17 18.85 -6.63
C ILE A 382 20.42 17.93 -7.84
N LEU A 383 19.35 17.53 -8.54
CA LEU A 383 19.47 16.71 -9.74
C LEU A 383 20.29 17.40 -10.85
N ASP A 384 20.10 18.71 -11.05
CA ASP A 384 20.84 19.49 -12.04
C ASP A 384 22.32 19.63 -11.65
N GLU A 385 22.62 19.80 -10.35
CA GLU A 385 23.99 19.81 -9.81
C GLU A 385 24.66 18.45 -10.02
N MET A 386 23.97 17.35 -9.74
CA MET A 386 24.47 15.98 -9.98
C MET A 386 24.76 15.75 -11.48
N ARG A 387 23.89 16.21 -12.38
CA ARG A 387 24.10 16.10 -13.84
C ARG A 387 25.29 16.91 -14.32
N ALA A 388 25.49 18.09 -13.78
CA ALA A 388 26.61 18.95 -14.11
C ALA A 388 27.98 18.38 -13.66
N ALA A 389 27.97 17.45 -12.72
CA ALA A 389 29.15 16.78 -12.17
C ALA A 389 29.52 15.48 -12.92
N LEU A 390 28.69 15.02 -13.89
CA LEU A 390 28.96 13.87 -14.76
C LEU A 390 29.84 14.26 -15.96
#